data_a742c6003a0fc4941001a55e10f47ccb
#
_entry.id   a742c6003a0fc4941001a55e10f47ccb
#
_cell.length_a   1.000
_cell.length_b   1.000
_cell.length_c   1.000
_cell.angle_alpha   90.00
_cell.angle_beta   90.00
_cell.angle_gamma   90.00
#
_symmetry.space_group_name_H-M   'P 1'
#
loop_
_entity.id
_entity.type
_entity.pdbx_description
1 polymer ?
#
loop_
_entity_poly.entity_id
_entity_poly.type
_entity_poly.pdbx_seq_one_letter_code
_entity_poly.pdbx_strand_id
1 'polypeptide(L)'
;MNNLSYLAKITKISGRKIILELKEELNIERLKTIFNGFDGERQAELFIKDPRGFTPQQRRFVFALMQDIYIYTGEPLESLKDVFYWQFRYFTGKDISLSNESENTVDEVSTLSELILDFIFENNIPFREGYEIPPQNVEYYFYKCVMTRTCCICGMHADICHIDTVGM
;
A
#
# COMPACT_ATOMS: atom_id res chain seq x y z
N MET A 1 16.69 -9.98 -2.93
CA MET A 1 16.68 -10.60 -4.28
C MET A 1 16.46 -9.48 -5.29
N ASN A 2 17.38 -9.31 -6.27
CA ASN A 2 17.21 -8.29 -7.30
C ASN A 2 16.22 -8.81 -8.36
N ASN A 3 14.93 -8.58 -8.17
CA ASN A 3 13.94 -8.90 -9.19
C ASN A 3 14.11 -7.97 -10.39
N LEU A 4 14.05 -8.51 -11.60
CA LEU A 4 13.97 -7.72 -12.82
C LEU A 4 12.54 -7.23 -12.97
N SER A 5 12.32 -5.92 -12.98
CA SER A 5 11.02 -5.35 -13.30
C SER A 5 11.11 -4.50 -14.57
N TYR A 6 10.13 -4.64 -15.44
CA TYR A 6 10.02 -3.89 -16.70
C TYR A 6 8.66 -3.23 -16.79
N LEU A 7 8.65 -1.98 -17.22
CA LEU A 7 7.41 -1.31 -17.59
C LEU A 7 6.95 -1.83 -18.96
N ALA A 8 5.68 -2.21 -19.04
CA ALA A 8 5.11 -2.74 -20.25
C ALA A 8 3.72 -2.14 -20.53
N LYS A 9 3.35 -2.09 -21.80
CA LYS A 9 2.00 -1.78 -22.26
C LYS A 9 1.29 -3.08 -22.63
N ILE A 10 0.06 -3.25 -22.16
CA ILE A 10 -0.80 -4.36 -22.60
C ILE A 10 -1.30 -4.05 -23.99
N THR A 11 -0.95 -4.88 -24.96
CA THR A 11 -1.37 -4.71 -26.37
C THR A 11 -2.54 -5.60 -26.73
N LYS A 12 -2.66 -6.78 -26.11
CA LYS A 12 -3.78 -7.69 -26.37
C LYS A 12 -4.05 -8.59 -25.16
N ILE A 13 -5.33 -8.82 -24.91
CA ILE A 13 -5.82 -9.77 -23.88
C ILE A 13 -6.74 -10.78 -24.60
N SER A 14 -6.50 -12.07 -24.40
CA SER A 14 -7.33 -13.15 -24.92
C SER A 14 -7.37 -14.34 -23.98
N GLY A 15 -8.42 -14.45 -23.18
CA GLY A 15 -8.58 -15.47 -22.16
C GLY A 15 -7.42 -15.45 -21.16
N ARG A 16 -6.60 -16.51 -21.12
CA ARG A 16 -5.43 -16.64 -20.25
C ARG A 16 -4.13 -16.08 -20.84
N LYS A 17 -4.18 -15.46 -22.03
CA LYS A 17 -2.99 -14.93 -22.72
C LYS A 17 -3.02 -13.43 -22.73
N ILE A 18 -1.91 -12.82 -22.31
CA ILE A 18 -1.69 -11.39 -22.37
C ILE A 18 -0.43 -11.14 -23.21
N ILE A 19 -0.51 -10.23 -24.17
CA ILE A 19 0.64 -9.78 -24.96
C ILE A 19 1.04 -8.41 -24.43
N LEU A 20 2.31 -8.28 -24.08
CA LEU A 20 2.92 -7.08 -23.51
C LEU A 20 3.98 -6.56 -24.47
N GLU A 21 4.03 -5.24 -24.60
CA GLU A 21 5.11 -4.50 -25.26
C GLU A 21 5.92 -3.77 -24.19
N LEU A 22 7.19 -4.11 -24.04
CA LEU A 22 8.07 -3.49 -23.06
C LEU A 22 8.43 -2.07 -23.51
N LYS A 23 8.55 -1.14 -22.56
CA LYS A 23 9.02 0.22 -22.85
C LYS A 23 10.52 0.31 -23.05
N GLU A 24 11.25 -0.65 -22.55
CA GLU A 24 12.71 -0.75 -22.61
C GLU A 24 13.12 -2.09 -23.21
N GLU A 25 14.30 -2.17 -23.81
CA GLU A 25 14.82 -3.42 -24.34
C GLU A 25 15.09 -4.43 -23.21
N LEU A 26 14.69 -5.66 -23.48
CA LEU A 26 14.87 -6.77 -22.56
C LEU A 26 16.37 -7.06 -22.40
N ASN A 27 16.89 -7.07 -21.18
CA ASN A 27 18.27 -7.47 -20.91
C ASN A 27 18.43 -9.00 -21.04
N ILE A 28 18.64 -9.47 -22.26
CA ILE A 28 18.72 -10.89 -22.62
C ILE A 28 19.91 -11.56 -21.90
N GLU A 29 21.05 -10.88 -21.78
CA GLU A 29 22.25 -11.44 -21.14
C GLU A 29 21.98 -11.73 -19.65
N ARG A 30 21.30 -10.82 -18.98
CA ARG A 30 20.91 -11.00 -17.57
C ARG A 30 19.89 -12.13 -17.43
N LEU A 31 18.91 -12.25 -18.32
CA LEU A 31 17.98 -13.37 -18.33
C LEU A 31 18.68 -14.72 -18.58
N LYS A 32 19.63 -14.79 -19.52
CA LYS A 32 20.45 -15.98 -19.71
C LYS A 32 21.21 -16.36 -18.43
N THR A 33 21.74 -15.38 -17.71
CA THR A 33 22.46 -15.63 -16.45
C THR A 33 21.51 -16.17 -15.36
N ILE A 34 20.31 -15.58 -15.23
CA ILE A 34 19.30 -16.02 -14.24
C ILE A 34 18.82 -17.43 -14.50
N PHE A 35 18.62 -17.80 -15.77
CA PHE A 35 18.11 -19.11 -16.18
C PHE A 35 19.21 -20.12 -16.55
N ASN A 36 20.48 -19.80 -16.30
CA ASN A 36 21.57 -20.69 -16.60
C ASN A 36 21.48 -21.97 -15.75
N GLY A 37 21.40 -23.13 -16.44
CA GLY A 37 21.26 -24.44 -15.79
C GLY A 37 19.87 -24.71 -15.19
N PHE A 38 18.86 -23.89 -15.49
CA PHE A 38 17.49 -24.09 -15.04
C PHE A 38 16.65 -24.75 -16.14
N ASP A 39 16.25 -26.01 -15.90
CA ASP A 39 15.44 -26.83 -16.84
C ASP A 39 13.94 -26.78 -16.53
N GLY A 40 13.52 -26.05 -15.51
CA GLY A 40 12.12 -25.92 -15.12
C GLY A 40 11.33 -24.91 -15.96
N GLU A 41 10.02 -24.80 -15.66
CA GLU A 41 9.15 -23.82 -16.29
C GLU A 41 9.54 -22.39 -15.83
N ARG A 42 9.78 -21.50 -16.80
CA ARG A 42 10.13 -20.11 -16.53
C ARG A 42 8.87 -19.34 -16.15
N GLN A 43 8.82 -18.86 -14.92
CA GLN A 43 7.68 -18.12 -14.37
C GLN A 43 8.00 -16.62 -14.28
N ALA A 44 6.95 -15.81 -14.45
CA ALA A 44 7.00 -14.38 -14.24
C ALA A 44 5.71 -13.94 -13.52
N GLU A 45 5.82 -12.93 -12.67
CA GLU A 45 4.70 -12.28 -12.02
C GLU A 45 4.32 -11.02 -12.79
N LEU A 46 3.04 -10.81 -13.00
CA LEU A 46 2.50 -9.64 -13.67
C LEU A 46 1.70 -8.78 -12.70
N PHE A 47 2.18 -7.58 -12.43
CA PHE A 47 1.46 -6.57 -11.67
C PHE A 47 0.81 -5.57 -12.62
N ILE A 48 -0.53 -5.52 -12.60
CA ILE A 48 -1.30 -4.56 -13.40
C ILE A 48 -1.60 -3.36 -12.53
N LYS A 49 -1.03 -2.19 -12.88
CA LYS A 49 -1.26 -0.94 -12.16
C LYS A 49 -2.67 -0.41 -12.43
N ASP A 50 -3.34 0.03 -11.38
CA ASP A 50 -4.60 0.77 -11.50
C ASP A 50 -4.31 2.20 -11.97
N PRO A 51 -4.79 2.63 -13.16
CA PRO A 51 -4.56 3.98 -13.68
C PRO A 51 -5.52 5.03 -13.09
N ARG A 52 -6.49 4.62 -12.27
CA ARG A 52 -7.48 5.55 -11.71
C ARG A 52 -6.83 6.49 -10.70
N GLY A 53 -7.26 7.73 -10.69
CA GLY A 53 -6.92 8.68 -9.63
C GLY A 53 -7.47 8.22 -8.27
N PHE A 54 -6.82 8.63 -7.20
CA PHE A 54 -7.24 8.28 -5.85
C PHE A 54 -8.63 8.85 -5.50
N THR A 55 -9.31 8.18 -4.58
CA THR A 55 -10.68 8.51 -4.19
C THR A 55 -10.73 9.52 -3.04
N PRO A 56 -11.86 10.28 -2.90
CA PRO A 56 -12.07 11.11 -1.71
C PRO A 56 -12.05 10.31 -0.40
N GLN A 57 -12.44 9.03 -0.43
CA GLN A 57 -12.36 8.15 0.73
C GLN A 57 -10.91 7.90 1.15
N GLN A 58 -10.03 7.56 0.20
CA GLN A 58 -8.59 7.39 0.48
C GLN A 58 -7.96 8.65 1.04
N ARG A 59 -8.29 9.81 0.46
CA ARG A 59 -7.81 11.08 0.97
C ARG A 59 -8.23 11.32 2.43
N ARG A 60 -9.53 11.13 2.75
CA ARG A 60 -10.03 11.25 4.12
C ARG A 60 -9.33 10.29 5.07
N PHE A 61 -9.11 9.06 4.63
CA PHE A 61 -8.44 8.04 5.43
C PHE A 61 -7.00 8.45 5.78
N VAL A 62 -6.19 8.88 4.81
CA VAL A 62 -4.82 9.38 5.05
C VAL A 62 -4.80 10.52 6.07
N PHE A 63 -5.68 11.52 5.90
CA PHE A 63 -5.75 12.65 6.85
C PHE A 63 -6.24 12.22 8.23
N ALA A 64 -7.15 11.26 8.33
CA ALA A 64 -7.61 10.73 9.60
C ALA A 64 -6.48 10.02 10.36
N LEU A 65 -5.68 9.20 9.68
CA LEU A 65 -4.50 8.56 10.25
C LEU A 65 -3.47 9.59 10.76
N MET A 66 -3.14 10.59 9.94
CA MET A 66 -2.23 11.67 10.37
C MET A 66 -2.79 12.48 11.54
N GLN A 67 -4.11 12.67 11.60
CA GLN A 67 -4.76 13.36 12.72
C GLN A 67 -4.63 12.59 14.03
N ASP A 68 -4.68 11.25 14.01
CA ASP A 68 -4.49 10.46 15.22
C ASP A 68 -3.03 10.51 15.69
N ILE A 69 -2.07 10.51 14.76
CA ILE A 69 -0.66 10.76 15.11
C ILE A 69 -0.49 12.13 15.75
N TYR A 70 -1.08 13.19 15.17
CA TYR A 70 -1.06 14.54 15.73
C TYR A 70 -1.62 14.58 17.16
N ILE A 71 -2.77 13.96 17.40
CA ILE A 71 -3.40 13.94 18.73
C ILE A 71 -2.52 13.25 19.76
N TYR A 72 -1.83 12.19 19.36
CA TYR A 72 -0.98 11.41 20.24
C TYR A 72 0.39 12.06 20.49
N THR A 73 1.01 12.59 19.44
CA THR A 73 2.39 13.12 19.50
C THR A 73 2.48 14.62 19.71
N GLY A 74 1.43 15.37 19.34
CA GLY A 74 1.44 16.82 19.25
C GLY A 74 2.15 17.37 18.00
N GLU A 75 2.68 16.51 17.13
CA GLU A 75 3.40 16.93 15.93
C GLU A 75 2.44 17.54 14.89
N PRO A 76 2.70 18.76 14.38
CA PRO A 76 1.82 19.42 13.43
C PRO A 76 1.55 18.59 12.17
N LEU A 77 0.31 18.64 11.66
CA LEU A 77 -0.08 17.90 10.46
C LEU A 77 0.78 18.19 9.22
N GLU A 78 1.26 19.43 9.07
CA GLU A 78 2.14 19.79 7.95
C GLU A 78 3.50 19.08 8.07
N SER A 79 4.08 19.02 9.28
CA SER A 79 5.33 18.27 9.51
C SER A 79 5.14 16.78 9.24
N LEU A 80 4.03 16.19 9.73
CA LEU A 80 3.71 14.78 9.47
C LEU A 80 3.56 14.49 7.98
N LYS A 81 2.87 15.38 7.26
CA LYS A 81 2.71 15.29 5.81
C LYS A 81 4.06 15.32 5.10
N ASP A 82 4.94 16.26 5.46
CA ASP A 82 6.28 16.36 4.87
C ASP A 82 7.09 15.10 5.12
N VAL A 83 7.06 14.55 6.34
CA VAL A 83 7.75 13.31 6.70
C VAL A 83 7.25 12.13 5.89
N PHE A 84 5.92 11.90 5.83
CA PHE A 84 5.37 10.77 5.10
C PHE A 84 5.48 10.91 3.58
N TYR A 85 5.42 12.12 3.04
CA TYR A 85 5.65 12.37 1.61
C TYR A 85 7.12 12.13 1.24
N TRP A 86 8.06 12.55 2.10
CA TRP A 86 9.47 12.23 1.92
C TRP A 86 9.72 10.72 2.00
N GLN A 87 9.12 10.04 2.97
CA GLN A 87 9.22 8.60 3.14
C GLN A 87 8.67 7.84 1.92
N PHE A 88 7.50 8.26 1.41
CA PHE A 88 6.93 7.72 0.18
C PHE A 88 7.88 7.89 -1.00
N ARG A 89 8.45 9.08 -1.16
CA ARG A 89 9.43 9.36 -2.22
C ARG A 89 10.68 8.49 -2.07
N TYR A 90 11.16 8.28 -0.87
CA TYR A 90 12.33 7.44 -0.61
C TYR A 90 12.09 5.98 -1.04
N PHE A 91 10.92 5.41 -0.75
CA PHE A 91 10.61 4.02 -1.08
C PHE A 91 10.17 3.82 -2.54
N THR A 92 9.48 4.78 -3.13
CA THR A 92 8.88 4.62 -4.47
C THR A 92 9.64 5.34 -5.58
N GLY A 93 10.51 6.29 -5.23
CA GLY A 93 11.18 7.19 -6.18
C GLY A 93 10.25 8.23 -6.81
N LYS A 94 9.01 8.41 -6.29
CA LYS A 94 7.99 9.30 -6.84
C LYS A 94 7.55 10.33 -5.82
N ASP A 95 7.12 11.49 -6.32
CA ASP A 95 6.43 12.47 -5.49
C ASP A 95 4.95 12.09 -5.31
N ILE A 96 4.37 12.47 -4.17
CA ILE A 96 2.95 12.27 -3.88
C ILE A 96 2.31 13.58 -3.44
N SER A 97 1.05 13.77 -3.82
CA SER A 97 0.22 14.89 -3.39
C SER A 97 -1.22 14.45 -3.23
N LEU A 98 -1.88 14.93 -2.20
CA LEU A 98 -3.31 14.69 -1.97
C LEU A 98 -4.17 15.90 -2.37
N SER A 99 -3.65 16.82 -3.21
CA SER A 99 -4.43 17.91 -3.78
C SER A 99 -5.47 17.38 -4.77
N ASN A 100 -6.52 18.17 -5.01
CA ASN A 100 -7.57 17.77 -5.98
C ASN A 100 -7.05 17.72 -7.43
N GLU A 101 -5.92 18.39 -7.71
CA GLU A 101 -5.29 18.46 -9.03
C GLU A 101 -4.17 17.42 -9.19
N SER A 102 -4.00 16.55 -8.20
CA SER A 102 -2.95 15.54 -8.24
C SER A 102 -3.28 14.41 -9.21
N GLU A 103 -2.28 13.97 -9.95
CA GLU A 103 -2.33 12.81 -10.85
C GLU A 103 -1.98 11.48 -10.14
N ASN A 104 -1.84 11.49 -8.81
CA ASN A 104 -1.53 10.27 -8.06
C ASN A 104 -2.66 9.24 -8.16
N THR A 105 -2.24 7.99 -8.27
CA THR A 105 -3.16 6.86 -8.47
C THR A 105 -3.70 6.30 -7.15
N VAL A 106 -4.76 5.48 -7.26
CA VAL A 106 -5.29 4.68 -6.15
C VAL A 106 -4.18 3.89 -5.45
N ASP A 107 -3.31 3.23 -6.20
CA ASP A 107 -2.23 2.40 -5.65
C ASP A 107 -1.18 3.24 -4.91
N GLU A 108 -0.84 4.41 -5.44
CA GLU A 108 0.13 5.31 -4.81
C GLU A 108 -0.38 5.83 -3.45
N VAL A 109 -1.66 6.22 -3.38
CA VAL A 109 -2.25 6.67 -2.12
C VAL A 109 -2.48 5.51 -1.15
N SER A 110 -2.75 4.28 -1.65
CA SER A 110 -2.77 3.09 -0.80
C SER A 110 -1.42 2.82 -0.15
N THR A 111 -0.33 2.90 -0.93
CA THR A 111 1.03 2.76 -0.41
C THR A 111 1.37 3.82 0.64
N LEU A 112 0.96 5.09 0.41
CA LEU A 112 1.12 6.13 1.43
C LEU A 112 0.35 5.79 2.72
N SER A 113 -0.88 5.30 2.59
CA SER A 113 -1.68 4.88 3.74
C SER A 113 -1.01 3.75 4.53
N GLU A 114 -0.39 2.80 3.84
CA GLU A 114 0.33 1.67 4.46
C GLU A 114 1.56 2.15 5.24
N LEU A 115 2.33 3.09 4.71
CA LEU A 115 3.46 3.69 5.44
C LEU A 115 3.01 4.39 6.74
N ILE A 116 1.88 5.11 6.70
CA ILE A 116 1.33 5.76 7.88
C ILE A 116 0.80 4.73 8.88
N LEU A 117 0.12 3.68 8.40
CA LEU A 117 -0.34 2.57 9.25
C LEU A 117 0.84 1.86 9.92
N ASP A 118 1.94 1.61 9.21
CA ASP A 118 3.14 1.03 9.79
C ASP A 118 3.65 1.86 10.96
N PHE A 119 3.76 3.17 10.77
CA PHE A 119 4.16 4.08 11.83
C PHE A 119 3.22 4.04 13.05
N ILE A 120 1.91 4.00 12.82
CA ILE A 120 0.90 3.92 13.89
C ILE A 120 1.06 2.63 14.68
N PHE A 121 1.14 1.48 14.01
CA PHE A 121 1.25 0.17 14.66
C PHE A 121 2.60 -0.03 15.36
N GLU A 122 3.70 0.41 14.76
CA GLU A 122 5.05 0.30 15.35
C GLU A 122 5.22 1.15 16.61
N ASN A 123 4.54 2.29 16.67
CA ASN A 123 4.58 3.19 17.82
C ASN A 123 3.41 3.01 18.80
N ASN A 124 2.55 2.01 18.59
CA ASN A 124 1.37 1.74 19.41
C ASN A 124 0.48 2.98 19.59
N ILE A 125 0.31 3.78 18.53
CA ILE A 125 -0.52 4.96 18.55
C ILE A 125 -1.99 4.52 18.53
N PRO A 126 -2.82 4.92 19.51
CA PRO A 126 -4.23 4.60 19.50
C PRO A 126 -4.93 5.32 18.34
N PHE A 127 -5.73 4.59 17.60
CA PHE A 127 -6.54 5.15 16.53
C PHE A 127 -8.03 5.12 16.89
N ARG A 128 -8.79 6.04 16.28
CA ARG A 128 -10.21 6.19 16.59
C ARG A 128 -11.01 5.05 16.01
N GLU A 129 -12.09 4.71 16.69
CA GLU A 129 -13.11 3.79 16.15
C GLU A 129 -13.77 4.37 14.89
N GLY A 130 -14.15 3.48 13.97
CA GLY A 130 -15.01 3.85 12.85
C GLY A 130 -14.30 4.43 11.63
N TYR A 131 -13.04 4.07 11.38
CA TYR A 131 -12.43 4.37 10.10
C TYR A 131 -13.18 3.73 8.94
N GLU A 132 -13.52 4.54 7.93
CA GLU A 132 -13.89 4.02 6.61
C GLU A 132 -12.63 3.59 5.85
N ILE A 133 -12.15 2.40 6.13
CA ILE A 133 -10.93 1.88 5.50
C ILE A 133 -11.19 1.69 4.01
N PRO A 134 -10.38 2.28 3.11
CA PRO A 134 -10.51 2.05 1.68
C PRO A 134 -10.34 0.57 1.34
N PRO A 135 -11.12 0.01 0.40
CA PRO A 135 -11.05 -1.41 0.04
C PRO A 135 -9.63 -1.92 -0.25
N GLN A 136 -8.78 -1.08 -0.82
CA GLN A 136 -7.39 -1.40 -1.15
C GLN A 136 -6.50 -1.61 0.07
N ASN A 137 -6.85 -1.00 1.21
CA ASN A 137 -6.07 -1.07 2.44
C ASN A 137 -6.64 -2.02 3.50
N VAL A 138 -7.82 -2.62 3.25
CA VAL A 138 -8.51 -3.48 4.22
C VAL A 138 -7.65 -4.69 4.60
N GLU A 139 -7.13 -5.41 3.62
CA GLU A 139 -6.32 -6.60 3.84
C GLU A 139 -5.04 -6.26 4.63
N TYR A 140 -4.35 -5.20 4.24
CA TYR A 140 -3.15 -4.72 4.92
C TYR A 140 -3.42 -4.31 6.36
N TYR A 141 -4.50 -3.57 6.59
CA TYR A 141 -4.92 -3.15 7.93
C TYR A 141 -5.17 -4.35 8.86
N PHE A 142 -5.96 -5.33 8.40
CA PHE A 142 -6.20 -6.54 9.20
C PHE A 142 -4.92 -7.35 9.44
N TYR A 143 -4.07 -7.48 8.44
CA TYR A 143 -2.77 -8.11 8.60
C TYR A 143 -1.96 -7.45 9.71
N LYS A 144 -1.87 -6.13 9.73
CA LYS A 144 -1.16 -5.38 10.80
C LYS A 144 -1.82 -5.58 12.16
N CYS A 145 -3.14 -5.52 12.25
CA CYS A 145 -3.86 -5.79 13.50
C CYS A 145 -3.51 -7.16 14.09
N VAL A 146 -3.46 -8.19 13.27
CA VAL A 146 -3.08 -9.55 13.70
C VAL A 146 -1.62 -9.61 14.15
N MET A 147 -0.71 -9.05 13.35
CA MET A 147 0.73 -9.09 13.64
C MET A 147 1.12 -8.34 14.92
N THR A 148 0.43 -7.25 15.22
CA THR A 148 0.69 -6.41 16.40
C THR A 148 -0.21 -6.73 17.59
N ARG A 149 -1.12 -7.72 17.46
CA ARG A 149 -2.14 -8.04 18.47
C ARG A 149 -2.98 -6.83 18.85
N THR A 150 -3.38 -6.07 17.86
CA THR A 150 -4.22 -4.87 18.02
C THR A 150 -5.64 -5.17 17.60
N CYS A 151 -6.63 -4.78 18.39
CA CYS A 151 -8.04 -4.93 18.03
C CYS A 151 -8.36 -4.07 16.81
N CYS A 152 -8.89 -4.68 15.75
CA CYS A 152 -9.23 -3.98 14.51
C CYS A 152 -10.43 -3.01 14.64
N ILE A 153 -11.15 -3.02 15.77
CA ILE A 153 -12.30 -2.16 16.03
C ILE A 153 -11.87 -0.95 16.87
N CYS A 154 -11.23 -1.18 18.02
CA CYS A 154 -10.92 -0.13 18.97
C CYS A 154 -9.43 0.23 19.08
N GLY A 155 -8.55 -0.40 18.30
CA GLY A 155 -7.10 -0.13 18.32
C GLY A 155 -6.36 -0.49 19.60
N MET A 156 -7.04 -1.07 20.59
CA MET A 156 -6.41 -1.50 21.84
C MET A 156 -5.78 -2.88 21.71
N HIS A 157 -4.91 -3.24 22.64
CA HIS A 157 -4.27 -4.57 22.65
C HIS A 157 -5.32 -5.67 22.69
N ALA A 158 -5.22 -6.66 21.79
CA ALA A 158 -6.22 -7.70 21.58
C ALA A 158 -5.93 -8.96 22.42
N ASP A 159 -5.78 -8.81 23.73
CA ASP A 159 -5.74 -9.96 24.65
C ASP A 159 -7.16 -10.47 25.01
N ILE A 160 -8.19 -9.71 24.65
CA ILE A 160 -9.58 -10.02 24.93
C ILE A 160 -10.33 -10.04 23.60
N CYS A 161 -10.92 -11.19 23.24
CA CYS A 161 -11.92 -11.24 22.18
C CYS A 161 -13.10 -10.34 22.57
N HIS A 162 -13.40 -9.34 21.75
CA HIS A 162 -14.70 -8.71 21.77
C HIS A 162 -15.73 -9.74 21.27
N ILE A 163 -16.25 -10.52 22.18
CA ILE A 163 -17.44 -11.31 21.91
C ILE A 163 -18.62 -10.40 22.23
N ASP A 164 -19.08 -9.65 21.25
CA ASP A 164 -20.42 -9.12 21.32
C ASP A 164 -21.34 -10.32 21.33
N THR A 165 -22.03 -10.53 22.43
CA THR A 165 -23.16 -11.43 22.49
C THR A 165 -24.21 -10.89 21.54
N VAL A 166 -24.20 -11.38 20.31
CA VAL A 166 -25.24 -11.10 19.34
C VAL A 166 -26.53 -11.74 19.86
N GLY A 167 -27.38 -10.91 20.40
CA GLY A 167 -28.80 -11.15 20.48
C GLY A 167 -29.30 -12.24 21.43
N MET A 168 -29.78 -11.86 22.59
CA MET A 168 -31.05 -12.40 23.09
C MET A 168 -32.17 -11.44 22.80
#